data_751c08aabd0ed4ae2f7a98e69b04ada8
#
_entry.id   751c08aabd0ed4ae2f7a98e69b04ada8
#
_cell.length_a   1.000
_cell.length_b   1.000
_cell.length_c   1.000
_cell.angle_alpha   90.00
_cell.angle_beta   90.00
_cell.angle_gamma   90.00
#
_symmetry.space_group_name_H-M   'P 1'
#
loop_
_entity.id
_entity.type
_entity.pdbx_description
1 polymer ?
#
loop_
_entity_poly.entity_id
_entity_poly.type
_entity_poly.pdbx_seq_one_letter_code
_entity_poly.pdbx_strand_id
1 'polypeptide(L)'
;MTVALSRNARPAAYVPVMAPNMAKALSMATLLGSLLLSACSVVGIRNGTEEPPHSLVERLGNVEIRRYAPRTAAETTVPGDAYSARGEGFRRLAGYIFGGNQGRVRIDMTAPVAQSGAPAGAPAGAPPGEPIAMTAPVAQASDAEGWVIRFFLPAGLADAPKPNDGRVRIVPVPAETVAVLRFGGLASDTAIAAQRATLLATLAGTRWRPAADPVTWFYDPPWTLPPLRRNEIAVPVAEAAK
;
A
#
# COMPACT_ATOMS: atom_id res chain seq x y z
N MET A 1 -76.25 -43.59 5.74
CA MET A 1 -74.89 -43.73 5.24
C MET A 1 -74.22 -42.38 5.45
N THR A 2 -73.51 -42.21 6.59
CA THR A 2 -72.94 -40.95 7.06
C THR A 2 -71.42 -41.06 6.92
N VAL A 3 -70.86 -40.22 6.07
CA VAL A 3 -69.39 -40.16 5.89
C VAL A 3 -68.81 -39.12 6.82
N ALA A 4 -67.97 -39.54 7.74
CA ALA A 4 -67.21 -38.68 8.66
C ALA A 4 -65.98 -38.08 7.96
N LEU A 5 -65.86 -36.75 7.94
CA LEU A 5 -64.69 -36.01 7.47
C LEU A 5 -63.66 -35.89 8.60
N SER A 6 -62.54 -36.57 8.43
CA SER A 6 -61.37 -36.47 9.29
C SER A 6 -60.66 -35.12 9.08
N ARG A 7 -60.60 -34.29 10.13
CA ARG A 7 -59.76 -33.06 10.17
C ARG A 7 -58.34 -33.42 10.52
N ASN A 8 -57.46 -33.35 9.52
CA ASN A 8 -56.00 -33.38 9.75
C ASN A 8 -55.54 -32.07 10.41
N ALA A 9 -55.25 -32.10 11.70
CA ALA A 9 -54.55 -31.02 12.41
C ALA A 9 -53.04 -31.10 12.08
N ARG A 10 -52.53 -30.03 11.46
CA ARG A 10 -51.06 -29.86 11.28
C ARG A 10 -50.42 -29.53 12.62
N PRO A 11 -49.29 -30.12 13.00
CA PRO A 11 -48.57 -29.70 14.20
C PRO A 11 -48.02 -28.30 14.03
N ALA A 12 -48.21 -27.43 15.01
CA ALA A 12 -47.63 -26.10 15.09
C ALA A 12 -46.09 -26.21 15.13
N ALA A 13 -45.41 -25.53 14.21
CA ALA A 13 -43.96 -25.46 14.21
C ALA A 13 -43.46 -24.76 15.51
N TYR A 14 -42.72 -25.50 16.29
CA TYR A 14 -42.02 -24.97 17.49
C TYR A 14 -40.90 -24.02 17.06
N VAL A 15 -41.09 -22.72 17.25
CA VAL A 15 -40.03 -21.73 17.09
C VAL A 15 -39.34 -21.58 18.45
N PRO A 16 -38.11 -21.99 18.60
CA PRO A 16 -37.41 -21.82 19.88
C PRO A 16 -37.19 -20.32 20.16
N VAL A 17 -37.82 -19.80 21.17
CA VAL A 17 -37.57 -18.45 21.70
C VAL A 17 -36.18 -18.47 22.36
N MET A 18 -35.19 -17.90 21.73
CA MET A 18 -33.86 -17.76 22.32
C MET A 18 -33.95 -16.93 23.59
N ALA A 19 -33.45 -17.51 24.70
CA ALA A 19 -33.42 -16.85 25.99
C ALA A 19 -32.60 -15.54 25.89
N PRO A 20 -33.06 -14.44 26.55
CA PRO A 20 -32.44 -13.11 26.41
C PRO A 20 -30.97 -13.06 26.84
N ASN A 21 -30.51 -14.02 27.63
CA ASN A 21 -29.12 -14.17 28.07
C ASN A 21 -28.19 -14.71 26.95
N MET A 22 -28.71 -15.55 26.06
CA MET A 22 -27.93 -16.05 24.92
C MET A 22 -27.68 -14.95 23.87
N ALA A 23 -28.68 -14.07 23.65
CA ALA A 23 -28.51 -12.95 22.71
C ALA A 23 -27.46 -11.94 23.22
N LYS A 24 -27.42 -11.66 24.53
CA LYS A 24 -26.39 -10.81 25.14
C LYS A 24 -25.00 -11.43 25.10
N ALA A 25 -24.88 -12.74 25.31
CA ALA A 25 -23.62 -13.46 25.23
C ALA A 25 -23.08 -13.48 23.80
N LEU A 26 -23.94 -13.65 22.79
CA LEU A 26 -23.53 -13.61 21.38
C LEU A 26 -23.09 -12.19 20.96
N SER A 27 -23.80 -11.15 21.43
CA SER A 27 -23.42 -9.75 21.15
C SER A 27 -22.08 -9.36 21.82
N MET A 28 -21.82 -9.84 23.04
CA MET A 28 -20.53 -9.63 23.71
C MET A 28 -19.38 -10.37 23.02
N ALA A 29 -19.61 -11.59 22.55
CA ALA A 29 -18.61 -12.36 21.82
C ALA A 29 -18.24 -11.73 20.46
N THR A 30 -19.22 -11.17 19.75
CA THR A 30 -18.95 -10.42 18.50
C THR A 30 -18.25 -9.10 18.75
N LEU A 31 -18.56 -8.37 19.83
CA LEU A 31 -17.84 -7.15 20.19
C LEU A 31 -16.39 -7.44 20.60
N LEU A 32 -16.17 -8.49 21.38
CA LEU A 32 -14.81 -8.90 21.78
C LEU A 32 -13.97 -9.38 20.59
N GLY A 33 -14.58 -10.13 19.67
CA GLY A 33 -13.95 -10.56 18.43
C GLY A 33 -13.54 -9.39 17.54
N SER A 34 -14.38 -8.34 17.42
CA SER A 34 -14.08 -7.13 16.67
C SER A 34 -12.95 -6.31 17.30
N LEU A 35 -12.89 -6.25 18.63
CA LEU A 35 -11.79 -5.58 19.35
C LEU A 35 -10.45 -6.29 19.15
N LEU A 36 -10.43 -7.62 19.15
CA LEU A 36 -9.21 -8.42 18.95
C LEU A 36 -8.65 -8.28 17.53
N LEU A 37 -9.52 -8.22 16.51
CA LEU A 37 -9.09 -7.98 15.12
C LEU A 37 -8.52 -6.56 14.94
N SER A 38 -9.04 -5.54 15.63
CA SER A 38 -8.49 -4.19 15.61
C SER A 38 -7.15 -4.09 16.35
N ALA A 39 -6.91 -4.90 17.37
CA ALA A 39 -5.66 -4.92 18.13
C ALA A 39 -4.46 -5.36 17.29
N CYS A 40 -4.65 -6.25 16.30
CA CYS A 40 -3.56 -6.74 15.44
C CYS A 40 -2.87 -5.62 14.65
N SER A 41 -3.61 -4.64 14.14
CA SER A 41 -3.03 -3.52 13.40
C SER A 41 -2.34 -2.49 14.29
N VAL A 42 -2.75 -2.37 15.57
CA VAL A 42 -2.09 -1.47 16.54
C VAL A 42 -0.70 -1.97 16.90
N VAL A 43 -0.50 -3.29 16.96
CA VAL A 43 0.79 -3.92 17.28
C VAL A 43 1.64 -4.25 16.05
N GLY A 44 1.27 -3.79 14.86
CA GLY A 44 2.07 -3.95 13.64
C GLY A 44 2.09 -5.38 13.08
N ILE A 45 1.06 -6.18 13.36
CA ILE A 45 0.90 -7.51 12.76
C ILE A 45 0.40 -7.34 11.32
N ARG A 46 1.21 -7.76 10.33
CA ARG A 46 0.95 -7.62 8.88
C ARG A 46 0.55 -8.94 8.21
N ASN A 47 0.13 -9.93 9.02
CA ASN A 47 -0.28 -11.23 8.50
C ASN A 47 -1.49 -11.07 7.57
N GLY A 48 -1.36 -11.56 6.34
CA GLY A 48 -2.42 -11.51 5.33
C GLY A 48 -2.39 -10.29 4.40
N THR A 49 -1.43 -9.36 4.55
CA THR A 49 -1.21 -8.29 3.57
C THR A 49 -0.11 -8.73 2.61
N GLU A 50 -0.43 -8.81 1.31
CA GLU A 50 0.53 -9.18 0.28
C GLU A 50 1.60 -8.09 0.12
N GLU A 51 2.87 -8.50 0.06
CA GLU A 51 3.99 -7.64 -0.32
C GLU A 51 4.50 -8.07 -1.70
N PRO A 52 4.94 -7.14 -2.57
CA PRO A 52 5.52 -7.50 -3.84
C PRO A 52 6.69 -8.47 -3.67
N PRO A 53 6.65 -9.64 -4.32
CA PRO A 53 7.71 -10.63 -4.20
C PRO A 53 9.02 -10.08 -4.78
N HIS A 54 10.12 -10.38 -4.12
CA HIS A 54 11.45 -9.99 -4.54
C HIS A 54 12.49 -11.06 -4.22
N SER A 55 13.60 -11.04 -4.93
CA SER A 55 14.80 -11.81 -4.59
C SER A 55 15.85 -10.89 -3.97
N LEU A 56 16.50 -11.36 -2.92
CA LEU A 56 17.67 -10.69 -2.34
C LEU A 56 18.86 -10.91 -3.26
N VAL A 57 19.46 -9.83 -3.75
CA VAL A 57 20.66 -9.85 -4.59
C VAL A 57 21.92 -9.76 -3.75
N GLU A 58 21.93 -8.83 -2.78
CA GLU A 58 23.09 -8.54 -1.94
C GLU A 58 22.65 -7.86 -0.65
N ARG A 59 23.49 -7.92 0.37
CA ARG A 59 23.29 -7.19 1.63
C ARG A 59 24.52 -6.37 1.95
N LEU A 60 24.34 -5.07 2.13
CA LEU A 60 25.37 -4.09 2.46
C LEU A 60 25.08 -3.53 3.86
N GLY A 61 25.55 -4.21 4.90
CA GLY A 61 25.17 -3.90 6.27
C GLY A 61 23.64 -3.98 6.47
N ASN A 62 23.01 -2.86 6.78
CA ASN A 62 21.56 -2.77 6.99
C ASN A 62 20.77 -2.49 5.70
N VAL A 63 21.46 -2.33 4.55
CA VAL A 63 20.84 -2.11 3.25
C VAL A 63 20.72 -3.43 2.50
N GLU A 64 19.54 -3.71 1.98
CA GLU A 64 19.28 -4.85 1.11
C GLU A 64 19.15 -4.40 -0.34
N ILE A 65 19.86 -5.08 -1.23
CA ILE A 65 19.67 -4.95 -2.68
C ILE A 65 18.67 -6.01 -3.09
N ARG A 66 17.47 -5.57 -3.47
CA ARG A 66 16.34 -6.43 -3.83
C ARG A 66 16.04 -6.30 -5.32
N ARG A 67 15.74 -7.42 -5.98
CA ARG A 67 15.25 -7.46 -7.36
C ARG A 67 13.78 -7.77 -7.39
N TYR A 68 13.01 -6.87 -7.99
CA TYR A 68 11.56 -7.00 -8.18
C TYR A 68 11.25 -7.35 -9.63
N ALA A 69 10.28 -8.26 -9.84
CA ALA A 69 9.68 -8.50 -11.14
C ALA A 69 8.81 -7.31 -11.58
N PRO A 70 8.39 -7.24 -12.85
CA PRO A 70 7.40 -6.25 -13.28
C PRO A 70 6.15 -6.32 -12.43
N ARG A 71 5.58 -5.16 -12.09
CA ARG A 71 4.41 -5.01 -11.22
C ARG A 71 3.45 -4.02 -11.83
N THR A 72 2.20 -4.04 -11.36
CA THR A 72 1.22 -3.01 -11.67
C THR A 72 0.96 -2.19 -10.41
N ALA A 73 0.75 -0.90 -10.56
CA ALA A 73 0.40 -0.03 -9.46
C ALA A 73 -0.77 0.90 -9.81
N ALA A 74 -1.56 1.23 -8.80
CA ALA A 74 -2.48 2.37 -8.84
C ALA A 74 -1.76 3.58 -8.23
N GLU A 75 -1.84 4.72 -8.89
CA GLU A 75 -1.07 5.91 -8.55
C GLU A 75 -1.93 7.17 -8.62
N THR A 76 -1.66 8.14 -7.74
CA THR A 76 -2.27 9.48 -7.76
C THR A 76 -1.24 10.53 -7.36
N THR A 77 -1.36 11.73 -7.94
CA THR A 77 -0.55 12.90 -7.55
C THR A 77 -1.40 13.82 -6.70
N VAL A 78 -0.83 14.29 -5.59
CA VAL A 78 -1.50 15.18 -4.63
C VAL A 78 -0.59 16.37 -4.32
N PRO A 79 -1.05 17.60 -4.49
CA PRO A 79 -0.30 18.80 -4.11
C PRO A 79 -0.23 18.97 -2.59
N GLY A 80 0.67 19.85 -2.12
CA GLY A 80 0.80 20.23 -0.71
C GLY A 80 1.94 19.53 0.02
N ASP A 81 1.90 19.54 1.35
CA ASP A 81 2.92 18.93 2.18
C ASP A 81 2.86 17.39 2.16
N ALA A 82 3.99 16.75 2.46
CA ALA A 82 4.15 15.29 2.37
C ALA A 82 3.14 14.51 3.24
N TYR A 83 2.81 15.02 4.43
CA TYR A 83 1.93 14.32 5.35
C TYR A 83 0.48 14.36 4.88
N SER A 84 -0.02 15.54 4.53
CA SER A 84 -1.38 15.74 4.01
C SER A 84 -1.58 15.03 2.68
N ALA A 85 -0.61 15.12 1.77
CA ALA A 85 -0.63 14.45 0.47
C ALA A 85 -0.71 12.92 0.61
N ARG A 86 0.03 12.33 1.55
CA ARG A 86 -0.05 10.90 1.83
C ARG A 86 -1.45 10.47 2.28
N GLY A 87 -2.07 11.24 3.20
CA GLY A 87 -3.41 10.95 3.68
C GLY A 87 -4.48 11.06 2.59
N GLU A 88 -4.41 12.09 1.76
CA GLU A 88 -5.33 12.27 0.64
C GLU A 88 -5.11 11.20 -0.46
N GLY A 89 -3.86 10.95 -0.85
CA GLY A 89 -3.53 9.93 -1.83
C GLY A 89 -3.97 8.54 -1.38
N PHE A 90 -3.75 8.21 -0.11
CA PHE A 90 -4.24 6.96 0.47
C PHE A 90 -5.76 6.83 0.33
N ARG A 91 -6.53 7.86 0.68
CA ARG A 91 -8.00 7.82 0.55
C ARG A 91 -8.47 7.61 -0.87
N ARG A 92 -7.85 8.26 -1.86
CA ARG A 92 -8.19 8.09 -3.28
C ARG A 92 -7.91 6.67 -3.76
N LEU A 93 -6.73 6.15 -3.46
CA LEU A 93 -6.33 4.80 -3.86
C LEU A 93 -7.12 3.72 -3.11
N ALA A 94 -7.43 3.93 -1.83
CA ALA A 94 -8.34 3.07 -1.08
C ALA A 94 -9.74 3.05 -1.70
N GLY A 95 -10.27 4.23 -2.10
CA GLY A 95 -11.52 4.30 -2.84
C GLY A 95 -11.52 3.44 -4.10
N TYR A 96 -10.43 3.46 -4.86
CA TYR A 96 -10.26 2.64 -6.05
C TYR A 96 -10.29 1.14 -5.74
N ILE A 97 -9.51 0.65 -4.78
CA ILE A 97 -9.42 -0.78 -4.47
C ILE A 97 -10.69 -1.31 -3.77
N PHE A 98 -11.47 -0.45 -3.10
CA PHE A 98 -12.72 -0.84 -2.47
C PHE A 98 -13.97 -0.69 -3.36
N GLY A 99 -13.78 -0.67 -4.69
CA GLY A 99 -14.85 -0.71 -5.68
C GLY A 99 -15.09 0.61 -6.43
N GLY A 100 -14.28 1.64 -6.22
CA GLY A 100 -14.29 2.87 -7.01
C GLY A 100 -13.69 2.69 -8.41
N ASN A 101 -14.03 1.58 -9.08
CA ASN A 101 -13.54 1.19 -10.40
C ASN A 101 -14.66 0.66 -11.28
N GLN A 102 -14.39 0.51 -12.57
CA GLN A 102 -15.35 -0.07 -13.50
C GLN A 102 -15.56 -1.56 -13.16
N GLY A 103 -16.82 -1.94 -12.96
CA GLY A 103 -17.20 -3.29 -12.51
C GLY A 103 -17.36 -3.41 -10.99
N ARG A 104 -17.02 -2.38 -10.20
CA ARG A 104 -17.11 -2.38 -8.72
C ARG A 104 -16.36 -3.56 -8.07
N VAL A 105 -15.24 -3.92 -8.67
CA VAL A 105 -14.40 -5.03 -8.20
C VAL A 105 -13.65 -4.62 -6.94
N ARG A 106 -13.71 -5.46 -5.91
CA ARG A 106 -12.86 -5.29 -4.72
C ARG A 106 -11.50 -5.90 -4.99
N ILE A 107 -10.46 -5.12 -4.78
CA ILE A 107 -9.05 -5.52 -4.92
C ILE A 107 -8.46 -5.59 -3.52
N ASP A 108 -7.72 -6.64 -3.22
CA ASP A 108 -7.07 -6.79 -1.91
C ASP A 108 -5.98 -5.73 -1.72
N MET A 109 -5.87 -5.24 -0.49
CA MET A 109 -4.87 -4.26 -0.14
C MET A 109 -3.50 -4.91 -0.01
N THR A 110 -2.49 -4.31 -0.61
CA THR A 110 -1.09 -4.72 -0.50
C THR A 110 -0.26 -3.72 0.31
N ALA A 111 0.91 -4.10 0.73
CA ALA A 111 1.92 -3.24 1.32
C ALA A 111 3.21 -3.35 0.51
N PRO A 112 4.01 -2.32 0.39
CA PRO A 112 3.90 -0.99 0.98
C PRO A 112 3.06 0.02 0.18
N VAL A 113 2.74 1.15 0.83
CA VAL A 113 2.34 2.38 0.16
C VAL A 113 3.60 3.18 -0.16
N ALA A 114 3.86 3.47 -1.42
CA ALA A 114 5.01 4.26 -1.84
C ALA A 114 4.65 5.76 -1.94
N GLN A 115 5.57 6.62 -1.48
CA GLN A 115 5.48 8.08 -1.61
C GLN A 115 6.80 8.66 -2.13
N SER A 116 6.71 9.43 -3.21
CA SER A 116 7.83 10.18 -3.80
C SER A 116 7.40 11.60 -4.14
N GLY A 117 8.35 12.53 -4.23
CA GLY A 117 8.10 13.82 -4.86
C GLY A 117 7.66 13.63 -6.32
N ALA A 118 6.72 14.46 -6.78
CA ALA A 118 6.39 14.50 -8.20
C ALA A 118 7.55 15.16 -8.96
N PRO A 119 7.92 14.65 -10.15
CA PRO A 119 8.88 15.34 -10.99
C PRO A 119 8.36 16.73 -11.36
N ALA A 120 9.20 17.75 -11.31
CA ALA A 120 8.85 19.08 -11.75
C ALA A 120 8.41 19.05 -13.23
N GLY A 121 7.22 19.61 -13.52
CA GLY A 121 6.68 19.70 -14.89
C GLY A 121 6.00 18.45 -15.42
N ALA A 122 5.73 17.42 -14.60
CA ALA A 122 4.90 16.30 -15.04
C ALA A 122 3.42 16.70 -14.96
N PRO A 123 2.69 16.87 -16.10
CA PRO A 123 1.27 17.15 -16.05
C PRO A 123 0.53 15.99 -15.38
N ALA A 124 -0.41 16.31 -14.50
CA ALA A 124 -1.29 15.33 -13.90
C ALA A 124 -2.06 14.62 -15.04
N GLY A 125 -1.64 13.39 -15.38
CA GLY A 125 -2.28 12.62 -16.46
C GLY A 125 -1.42 12.29 -17.68
N ALA A 126 -0.14 12.69 -17.75
CA ALA A 126 0.73 12.29 -18.85
C ALA A 126 1.03 10.79 -18.85
N PRO A 127 1.01 10.12 -20.03
CA PRO A 127 1.49 8.73 -20.12
C PRO A 127 2.99 8.67 -19.77
N PRO A 128 3.49 7.50 -19.30
CA PRO A 128 4.92 7.35 -19.01
C PRO A 128 5.71 7.61 -20.30
N GLY A 129 6.45 8.72 -20.31
CA GLY A 129 7.39 9.03 -21.39
C GLY A 129 8.61 8.12 -21.30
N GLU A 130 9.25 7.86 -22.45
CA GLU A 130 10.54 7.19 -22.54
C GLU A 130 11.57 7.88 -21.61
N PRO A 131 12.48 7.14 -20.98
CA PRO A 131 13.51 7.72 -20.14
C PRO A 131 14.43 8.60 -21.00
N ILE A 132 14.32 9.92 -20.82
CA ILE A 132 15.27 10.86 -21.41
C ILE A 132 16.55 10.78 -20.61
N ALA A 133 17.67 10.50 -21.28
CA ALA A 133 19.00 10.49 -20.66
C ALA A 133 19.28 11.86 -20.02
N MET A 134 19.46 11.88 -18.69
CA MET A 134 19.72 13.10 -17.94
C MET A 134 21.14 13.56 -18.16
N THR A 135 21.30 14.71 -18.77
CA THR A 135 22.54 15.51 -18.73
C THR A 135 22.45 16.45 -17.53
N ALA A 136 23.41 16.34 -16.58
CA ALA A 136 23.51 17.24 -15.43
C ALA A 136 24.06 18.63 -15.85
N PRO A 137 23.80 19.75 -15.09
CA PRO A 137 23.23 19.80 -13.74
C PRO A 137 21.83 20.42 -13.73
N VAL A 138 20.92 19.81 -12.97
CA VAL A 138 19.63 20.43 -12.67
C VAL A 138 19.81 21.38 -11.51
N ALA A 139 19.69 22.67 -11.76
CA ALA A 139 19.47 23.66 -10.71
C ALA A 139 18.28 23.21 -9.84
N GLN A 140 18.43 23.29 -8.51
CA GLN A 140 17.30 23.11 -7.59
C GLN A 140 16.22 24.16 -7.90
N ALA A 141 15.20 23.74 -8.65
CA ALA A 141 13.91 24.41 -8.64
C ALA A 141 13.08 23.68 -7.59
N SER A 142 12.92 24.31 -6.44
CA SER A 142 12.11 23.88 -5.31
C SER A 142 10.62 24.14 -5.57
N ASP A 143 10.06 23.54 -6.62
CA ASP A 143 8.62 23.51 -6.87
C ASP A 143 8.25 22.11 -7.35
N ALA A 144 8.41 21.13 -6.45
CA ALA A 144 7.78 19.84 -6.62
C ALA A 144 6.26 20.08 -6.61
N GLU A 145 5.60 19.94 -7.77
CA GLU A 145 4.16 20.15 -7.93
C GLU A 145 3.31 19.15 -7.15
N GLY A 146 3.85 18.52 -6.11
CA GLY A 146 3.14 17.62 -5.22
C GLY A 146 3.87 16.30 -4.96
N TRP A 147 3.08 15.33 -4.55
CA TRP A 147 3.54 14.01 -4.13
C TRP A 147 2.83 12.92 -4.92
N VAL A 148 3.59 11.97 -5.44
CA VAL A 148 3.06 10.75 -6.03
C VAL A 148 2.88 9.72 -4.92
N ILE A 149 1.65 9.26 -4.76
CA ILE A 149 1.30 8.16 -3.85
C ILE A 149 0.93 6.96 -4.70
N ARG A 150 1.47 5.79 -4.36
CA ARG A 150 1.32 4.57 -5.16
C ARG A 150 0.98 3.37 -4.28
N PHE A 151 -0.02 2.59 -4.71
CA PHE A 151 -0.33 1.25 -4.21
C PHE A 151 0.11 0.24 -5.24
N PHE A 152 0.96 -0.71 -4.88
CA PHE A 152 1.20 -1.87 -5.74
C PHE A 152 -0.06 -2.73 -5.73
N LEU A 153 -0.44 -3.27 -6.86
CA LEU A 153 -1.60 -4.16 -6.96
C LEU A 153 -1.16 -5.62 -6.76
N PRO A 154 -2.06 -6.51 -6.31
CA PRO A 154 -1.75 -7.93 -6.13
C PRO A 154 -1.12 -8.54 -7.37
N ALA A 155 -0.10 -9.38 -7.19
CA ALA A 155 0.62 -10.01 -8.30
C ALA A 155 -0.29 -10.92 -9.17
N GLY A 156 -1.35 -11.48 -8.56
CA GLY A 156 -2.35 -12.30 -9.26
C GLY A 156 -3.42 -11.52 -10.03
N LEU A 157 -3.41 -10.18 -9.97
CA LEU A 157 -4.39 -9.36 -10.70
C LEU A 157 -3.97 -9.19 -12.15
N ALA A 158 -4.53 -10.02 -13.04
CA ALA A 158 -4.18 -10.02 -14.47
C ALA A 158 -4.55 -8.69 -15.16
N ASP A 159 -5.76 -8.18 -14.89
CA ASP A 159 -6.28 -6.94 -15.46
C ASP A 159 -6.81 -6.03 -14.35
N ALA A 160 -6.13 -4.92 -14.12
CA ALA A 160 -6.59 -3.91 -13.18
C ALA A 160 -7.78 -3.15 -13.77
N PRO A 161 -8.96 -3.12 -13.11
CA PRO A 161 -10.13 -2.42 -13.64
C PRO A 161 -9.85 -0.92 -13.72
N LYS A 162 -10.44 -0.25 -14.73
CA LYS A 162 -10.26 1.18 -14.92
C LYS A 162 -10.82 1.96 -13.72
N PRO A 163 -10.06 2.92 -13.13
CA PRO A 163 -10.55 3.78 -12.06
C PRO A 163 -11.75 4.63 -12.51
N ASN A 164 -12.69 4.88 -11.59
CA ASN A 164 -13.77 5.84 -11.81
C ASN A 164 -13.31 7.29 -11.52
N ASP A 165 -12.34 7.46 -10.61
CA ASP A 165 -11.71 8.75 -10.34
C ASP A 165 -10.59 9.00 -11.35
N GLY A 166 -10.73 10.02 -12.20
CA GLY A 166 -9.74 10.39 -13.23
C GLY A 166 -8.39 10.84 -12.67
N ARG A 167 -8.29 11.08 -11.35
CA ARG A 167 -7.02 11.39 -10.67
C ARG A 167 -6.22 10.15 -10.30
N VAL A 168 -6.81 8.95 -10.42
CA VAL A 168 -6.14 7.66 -10.20
C VAL A 168 -5.75 7.08 -11.55
N ARG A 169 -4.52 6.65 -11.69
CA ARG A 169 -3.98 6.01 -12.89
C ARG A 169 -3.47 4.61 -12.56
N ILE A 170 -3.62 3.69 -13.50
CA ILE A 170 -2.97 2.39 -13.45
C ILE A 170 -1.69 2.46 -14.26
N VAL A 171 -0.57 2.16 -13.62
CA VAL A 171 0.75 2.29 -14.23
C VAL A 171 1.53 0.98 -14.14
N PRO A 172 2.22 0.57 -15.22
CA PRO A 172 3.18 -0.51 -15.15
C PRO A 172 4.44 -0.02 -14.41
N VAL A 173 4.96 -0.83 -13.52
CA VAL A 173 6.26 -0.65 -12.87
C VAL A 173 7.18 -1.73 -13.43
N PRO A 174 8.20 -1.39 -14.21
CA PRO A 174 9.09 -2.39 -14.82
C PRO A 174 9.86 -3.18 -13.77
N ALA A 175 10.49 -4.26 -14.19
CA ALA A 175 11.44 -4.96 -13.33
C ALA A 175 12.56 -4.01 -12.93
N GLU A 176 12.89 -3.99 -11.64
CA GLU A 176 13.89 -3.07 -11.11
C GLU A 176 14.71 -3.71 -9.99
N THR A 177 15.96 -3.26 -9.85
CA THR A 177 16.79 -3.55 -8.69
C THR A 177 16.76 -2.33 -7.78
N VAL A 178 16.48 -2.55 -6.49
CA VAL A 178 16.21 -1.49 -5.51
C VAL A 178 17.07 -1.71 -4.29
N ALA A 179 17.80 -0.67 -3.86
CA ALA A 179 18.45 -0.66 -2.55
C ALA A 179 17.43 -0.19 -1.51
N VAL A 180 17.31 -0.94 -0.42
CA VAL A 180 16.28 -0.74 0.60
C VAL A 180 16.92 -0.67 1.99
N LEU A 181 16.61 0.41 2.72
CA LEU A 181 16.97 0.57 4.13
C LEU A 181 15.71 0.60 4.98
N ARG A 182 15.56 -0.38 5.86
CA ARG A 182 14.44 -0.47 6.80
C ARG A 182 14.70 0.33 8.07
N PHE A 183 13.66 1.03 8.56
CA PHE A 183 13.69 1.73 9.84
C PHE A 183 12.33 1.68 10.56
N GLY A 184 12.35 1.82 11.87
CA GLY A 184 11.16 1.87 12.73
C GLY A 184 10.81 3.28 13.15
N GLY A 185 9.72 3.44 13.89
CA GLY A 185 9.32 4.69 14.48
C GLY A 185 8.46 5.59 13.60
N LEU A 186 8.38 6.86 13.98
CA LEU A 186 7.69 7.88 13.21
C LEU A 186 8.51 8.25 11.96
N ALA A 187 7.87 8.16 10.80
CA ALA A 187 8.46 8.62 9.54
C ALA A 187 8.22 10.14 9.37
N SER A 188 8.82 10.94 10.27
CA SER A 188 8.87 12.40 10.12
C SER A 188 9.81 12.78 8.97
N ASP A 189 9.67 14.01 8.45
CA ASP A 189 10.52 14.49 7.36
C ASP A 189 12.01 14.45 7.76
N THR A 190 12.33 14.80 9.01
CA THR A 190 13.69 14.71 9.55
C THR A 190 14.19 13.26 9.59
N ALA A 191 13.36 12.31 10.07
CA ALA A 191 13.73 10.90 10.10
C ALA A 191 13.91 10.34 8.69
N ILE A 192 13.01 10.65 7.77
CA ILE A 192 13.10 10.26 6.36
C ILE A 192 14.40 10.82 5.74
N ALA A 193 14.70 12.10 5.94
CA ALA A 193 15.91 12.72 5.41
C ALA A 193 17.19 12.05 5.94
N ALA A 194 17.25 11.76 7.24
CA ALA A 194 18.37 11.07 7.86
C ALA A 194 18.56 9.65 7.29
N GLN A 195 17.47 8.89 7.13
CA GLN A 195 17.53 7.53 6.57
C GLN A 195 17.90 7.53 5.07
N ARG A 196 17.45 8.53 4.31
CA ARG A 196 17.88 8.74 2.91
C ARG A 196 19.38 8.99 2.83
N ALA A 197 19.91 9.88 3.66
CA ALA A 197 21.33 10.16 3.71
C ALA A 197 22.13 8.90 4.07
N THR A 198 21.67 8.13 5.04
CA THR A 198 22.31 6.85 5.45
C THR A 198 22.33 5.85 4.29
N LEU A 199 21.20 5.68 3.59
CA LEU A 199 21.11 4.78 2.43
C LEU A 199 22.12 5.18 1.34
N LEU A 200 22.10 6.47 0.95
CA LEU A 200 22.99 6.97 -0.11
C LEU A 200 24.48 6.88 0.29
N ALA A 201 24.81 7.15 1.55
CA ALA A 201 26.16 6.99 2.07
C ALA A 201 26.62 5.52 2.05
N THR A 202 25.72 4.57 2.36
CA THR A 202 26.02 3.14 2.28
C THR A 202 26.30 2.69 0.85
N LEU A 203 25.62 3.26 -0.14
CA LEU A 203 25.86 2.95 -1.56
C LEU A 203 27.14 3.57 -2.10
N ALA A 204 27.63 4.65 -1.48
CA ALA A 204 28.87 5.31 -1.91
C ALA A 204 30.05 4.33 -1.85
N GLY A 205 30.83 4.26 -2.93
CA GLY A 205 31.97 3.35 -3.03
C GLY A 205 31.63 1.90 -3.37
N THR A 206 30.36 1.51 -3.43
CA THR A 206 29.93 0.19 -3.90
C THR A 206 29.77 0.17 -5.42
N ARG A 207 29.44 -0.99 -6.00
CA ARG A 207 29.08 -1.11 -7.43
C ARG A 207 27.69 -0.54 -7.76
N TRP A 208 26.85 -0.27 -6.76
CA TRP A 208 25.48 0.17 -6.94
C TRP A 208 25.41 1.69 -7.04
N ARG A 209 24.78 2.19 -8.10
CA ARG A 209 24.56 3.63 -8.30
C ARG A 209 23.06 3.91 -8.27
N PRO A 210 22.58 4.92 -7.51
CA PRO A 210 21.21 5.39 -7.59
C PRO A 210 20.86 5.74 -9.03
N ALA A 211 19.71 5.22 -9.52
CA ALA A 211 19.18 5.47 -10.85
C ALA A 211 17.99 6.45 -10.82
N ALA A 212 17.45 6.76 -9.63
CA ALA A 212 16.38 7.72 -9.41
C ALA A 212 16.46 8.25 -7.97
N ASP A 213 15.59 9.20 -7.64
CA ASP A 213 15.45 9.70 -6.28
C ASP A 213 14.90 8.63 -5.33
N PRO A 214 15.34 8.64 -4.04
CA PRO A 214 14.80 7.74 -3.05
C PRO A 214 13.32 8.00 -2.77
N VAL A 215 12.55 6.93 -2.67
CA VAL A 215 11.13 6.92 -2.28
C VAL A 215 10.97 6.38 -0.87
N THR A 216 9.89 6.74 -0.20
CA THR A 216 9.55 6.21 1.13
C THR A 216 8.43 5.21 1.02
N TRP A 217 8.59 4.03 1.61
CA TRP A 217 7.61 2.96 1.68
C TRP A 217 7.08 2.81 3.09
N PHE A 218 5.75 2.84 3.23
CA PHE A 218 5.02 2.73 4.49
C PHE A 218 4.25 1.40 4.52
N TYR A 219 4.43 0.64 5.58
CA TYR A 219 3.85 -0.70 5.71
C TYR A 219 2.70 -0.75 6.71
N ASP A 220 2.60 0.25 7.59
CA ASP A 220 1.66 0.26 8.69
C ASP A 220 0.73 1.46 8.65
N PRO A 221 -0.52 1.28 9.09
CA PRO A 221 -1.45 2.38 9.25
C PRO A 221 -1.03 3.36 10.35
N PRO A 222 -1.54 4.60 10.33
CA PRO A 222 -1.12 5.66 11.26
C PRO A 222 -1.44 5.40 12.74
N TRP A 223 -2.34 4.46 13.04
CA TRP A 223 -2.68 4.04 14.41
C TRP A 223 -1.78 2.93 14.97
N THR A 224 -0.91 2.32 14.17
CA THR A 224 0.11 1.41 14.69
C THR A 224 1.07 2.16 15.61
N LEU A 225 1.41 1.56 16.75
CA LEU A 225 2.33 2.15 17.71
C LEU A 225 3.68 2.48 17.03
N PRO A 226 4.22 3.69 17.17
CA PRO A 226 5.41 4.13 16.44
C PRO A 226 6.60 3.15 16.49
N PRO A 227 7.00 2.59 17.64
CA PRO A 227 8.13 1.64 17.69
C PRO A 227 7.91 0.37 16.88
N LEU A 228 6.64 0.01 16.60
CA LEU A 228 6.27 -1.20 15.88
C LEU A 228 6.06 -0.96 14.38
N ARG A 229 6.14 0.29 13.93
CA ARG A 229 6.01 0.63 12.50
C ARG A 229 7.23 0.20 11.73
N ARG A 230 6.98 -0.36 10.54
CA ARG A 230 7.98 -0.61 9.52
C ARG A 230 7.88 0.46 8.44
N ASN A 231 8.96 1.16 8.23
CA ASN A 231 9.15 2.06 7.11
C ASN A 231 10.40 1.65 6.35
N GLU A 232 10.49 1.97 5.08
CA GLU A 232 11.67 1.72 4.27
C GLU A 232 11.96 2.94 3.40
N ILE A 233 13.25 3.26 3.24
CA ILE A 233 13.71 4.11 2.14
C ILE A 233 14.17 3.16 1.04
N ALA A 234 13.67 3.38 -0.15
CA ALA A 234 13.95 2.57 -1.33
C ALA A 234 14.49 3.46 -2.45
N VAL A 235 15.56 3.06 -3.10
CA VAL A 235 16.10 3.76 -4.27
C VAL A 235 16.38 2.76 -5.38
N PRO A 236 15.84 2.96 -6.59
CA PRO A 236 16.25 2.18 -7.77
C PRO A 236 17.76 2.32 -7.97
N VAL A 237 18.44 1.21 -8.25
CA VAL A 237 19.88 1.18 -8.46
C VAL A 237 20.24 0.43 -9.73
N ALA A 238 21.34 0.86 -10.36
CA ALA A 238 22.00 0.16 -11.45
C ALA A 238 23.42 -0.25 -11.03
N GLU A 239 23.94 -1.33 -11.60
CA GLU A 239 25.36 -1.63 -11.47
C GLU A 239 26.19 -0.60 -12.24
N ALA A 240 27.25 -0.09 -11.60
CA ALA A 240 28.22 0.74 -12.30
C ALA A 240 28.87 -0.07 -13.42
N ALA A 241 28.97 0.51 -14.60
CA ALA A 241 29.77 -0.08 -15.67
C ALA A 241 31.22 -0.26 -15.17
N LYS A 242 31.79 -1.43 -15.46
CA LYS A 242 33.20 -1.72 -15.17
C LYS A 242 34.11 -0.86 -16.03
#